data_e527c239107f20b83065baac5fb891a9
#
_entry.id   e527c239107f20b83065baac5fb891a9
#
_cell.length_a   1.000
_cell.length_b   1.000
_cell.length_c   1.000
_cell.angle_alpha   90.00
_cell.angle_beta   90.00
_cell.angle_gamma   90.00
#
_symmetry.space_group_name_H-M   'P 1'
#
loop_
_entity.id
_entity.type
_entity.pdbx_description
1 polymer ?
#
loop_
_entity_poly.entity_id
_entity_poly.type
_entity_poly.pdbx_seq_one_letter_code
_entity_poly.pdbx_strand_id
1 'polypeptide(L)'
;LDGKVFEGAHAGGAELGHTSLICGGEPCTCGRKGCVEAYVSATALIRDAKRAAQQHPESILNTMCQGDLSHMNGKIPFDAAQDGDTAAEKVVNDYICYLGETITNFVNIFRPDIVLLSGGICNQGKKLTEPLETYIQDKCFGGSKAFIPKVACAVLGNKAGIIGAANLTGGKER
;
A
#
# COMPACT_ATOMS: atom_id res chain seq x y z
N LEU A 1 0.48 13.48 -15.54
CA LEU A 1 0.78 13.19 -16.94
C LEU A 1 1.26 14.46 -17.61
N ASP A 2 2.34 14.40 -18.40
CA ASP A 2 2.92 15.55 -19.15
C ASP A 2 3.18 16.78 -18.25
N GLY A 3 3.73 16.55 -17.06
CA GLY A 3 4.02 17.61 -16.09
C GLY A 3 2.80 18.24 -15.42
N LYS A 4 1.61 17.66 -15.61
CA LYS A 4 0.36 18.12 -15.01
C LYS A 4 -0.25 17.06 -14.11
N VAL A 5 -0.95 17.52 -13.07
CA VAL A 5 -1.78 16.64 -12.24
C VAL A 5 -2.93 16.10 -13.10
N PHE A 6 -3.15 14.79 -13.05
CA PHE A 6 -4.28 14.17 -13.73
C PHE A 6 -5.53 14.31 -12.85
N GLU A 7 -6.47 15.11 -13.29
CA GLU A 7 -7.72 15.38 -12.56
C GLU A 7 -8.91 14.57 -13.09
N GLY A 8 -8.79 14.02 -14.30
CA GLY A 8 -9.91 13.38 -15.00
C GLY A 8 -11.02 14.38 -15.35
N ALA A 9 -12.14 13.84 -15.82
CA ALA A 9 -13.33 14.66 -16.08
C ALA A 9 -13.94 15.13 -14.76
N HIS A 10 -14.30 16.41 -14.69
CA HIS A 10 -14.93 17.03 -13.52
C HIS A 10 -14.11 16.92 -12.22
N ALA A 11 -12.77 16.88 -12.32
CA ALA A 11 -11.85 16.73 -11.19
C ALA A 11 -12.15 15.54 -10.28
N GLY A 12 -12.72 14.46 -10.83
CA GLY A 12 -13.09 13.23 -10.10
C GLY A 12 -12.31 12.00 -10.54
N GLY A 13 -11.17 12.18 -11.22
CA GLY A 13 -10.31 11.09 -11.66
C GLY A 13 -9.27 10.66 -10.63
N ALA A 14 -8.50 9.62 -10.99
CA ALA A 14 -7.39 9.08 -10.19
C ALA A 14 -7.79 8.47 -8.84
N GLU A 15 -9.04 8.07 -8.66
CA GLU A 15 -9.50 7.32 -7.48
C GLU A 15 -9.03 5.85 -7.53
N LEU A 16 -7.71 5.66 -7.63
CA LEU A 16 -7.07 4.35 -7.85
C LEU A 16 -7.30 3.38 -6.70
N GLY A 17 -7.43 3.89 -5.46
CA GLY A 17 -7.75 3.09 -4.29
C GLY A 17 -9.13 2.43 -4.34
N HIS A 18 -10.04 2.95 -5.17
CA HIS A 18 -11.39 2.42 -5.35
C HIS A 18 -11.56 1.58 -6.62
N THR A 19 -10.47 1.25 -7.32
CA THR A 19 -10.50 0.20 -8.34
C THR A 19 -10.64 -1.18 -7.69
N SER A 20 -11.25 -2.13 -8.39
CA SER A 20 -11.44 -3.48 -7.84
C SER A 20 -10.16 -4.29 -7.92
N LEU A 21 -9.70 -4.80 -6.78
CA LEU A 21 -8.61 -5.79 -6.69
C LEU A 21 -9.18 -7.21 -6.62
N ILE A 22 -10.20 -7.42 -5.79
CA ILE A 22 -10.85 -8.72 -5.62
C ILE A 22 -12.37 -8.55 -5.76
N CYS A 23 -12.94 -9.13 -6.79
CA CYS A 23 -14.39 -9.06 -7.01
C CYS A 23 -15.16 -9.65 -5.82
N GLY A 24 -16.06 -8.84 -5.22
CA GLY A 24 -16.88 -9.27 -4.08
C GLY A 24 -16.13 -9.44 -2.76
N GLY A 25 -14.86 -9.03 -2.68
CA GLY A 25 -14.00 -9.18 -1.51
C GLY A 25 -14.37 -8.30 -0.32
N GLU A 26 -13.34 -7.81 0.43
CA GLU A 26 -13.52 -7.02 1.66
C GLU A 26 -14.36 -5.75 1.42
N PRO A 27 -15.22 -5.38 2.40
CA PRO A 27 -15.95 -4.12 2.34
C PRO A 27 -15.01 -2.92 2.27
N CYS A 28 -15.36 -1.92 1.45
CA CYS A 28 -14.67 -0.65 1.35
C CYS A 28 -15.55 0.49 1.87
N THR A 29 -14.94 1.52 2.41
CA THR A 29 -15.60 2.74 2.93
C THR A 29 -16.44 3.46 1.87
N CYS A 30 -16.12 3.29 0.58
CA CYS A 30 -16.91 3.83 -0.54
C CYS A 30 -18.24 3.11 -0.80
N GLY A 31 -18.59 2.09 -0.02
CA GLY A 31 -19.82 1.27 -0.17
C GLY A 31 -19.67 0.08 -1.10
N ARG A 32 -18.56 -0.04 -1.85
CA ARG A 32 -18.27 -1.21 -2.70
C ARG A 32 -17.56 -2.31 -1.90
N LYS A 33 -17.31 -3.44 -2.55
CA LYS A 33 -16.49 -4.54 -2.02
C LYS A 33 -15.32 -4.81 -2.96
N GLY A 34 -14.18 -5.18 -2.37
CA GLY A 34 -13.01 -5.62 -3.12
C GLY A 34 -12.14 -4.51 -3.68
N CYS A 35 -12.30 -3.27 -3.23
CA CYS A 35 -11.45 -2.16 -3.64
C CYS A 35 -10.01 -2.35 -3.17
N VAL A 36 -9.05 -1.85 -3.93
CA VAL A 36 -7.62 -1.80 -3.58
C VAL A 36 -7.40 -1.30 -2.15
N GLU A 37 -8.01 -0.18 -1.75
CA GLU A 37 -7.87 0.41 -0.41
C GLU A 37 -8.20 -0.57 0.71
N ALA A 38 -9.18 -1.46 0.50
CA ALA A 38 -9.58 -2.46 1.48
C ALA A 38 -8.51 -3.54 1.76
N TYR A 39 -7.44 -3.59 0.95
CA TYR A 39 -6.34 -4.56 1.07
C TYR A 39 -4.98 -3.91 1.31
N VAL A 40 -4.74 -2.70 0.76
CA VAL A 40 -3.40 -2.10 0.76
C VAL A 40 -3.28 -0.86 1.65
N SER A 41 -4.35 -0.44 2.32
CA SER A 41 -4.26 0.63 3.32
C SER A 41 -3.58 0.14 4.61
N ALA A 42 -3.04 1.09 5.38
CA ALA A 42 -2.53 0.78 6.73
C ALA A 42 -3.62 0.17 7.63
N THR A 43 -4.86 0.64 7.48
CA THR A 43 -6.02 0.09 8.21
C THR A 43 -6.29 -1.36 7.84
N ALA A 44 -6.15 -1.72 6.56
CA ALA A 44 -6.30 -3.10 6.10
C ALA A 44 -5.23 -4.01 6.72
N LEU A 45 -3.95 -3.60 6.68
CA LEU A 45 -2.86 -4.33 7.32
C LEU A 45 -3.10 -4.56 8.81
N ILE A 46 -3.51 -3.51 9.55
CA ILE A 46 -3.82 -3.60 10.98
C ILE A 46 -5.00 -4.55 11.23
N ARG A 47 -6.06 -4.48 10.42
CA ARG A 47 -7.20 -5.40 10.49
C ARG A 47 -6.75 -6.84 10.35
N ASP A 48 -5.94 -7.12 9.33
CA ASP A 48 -5.55 -8.49 9.01
C ASP A 48 -4.54 -9.04 10.03
N ALA A 49 -3.65 -8.18 10.57
CA ALA A 49 -2.79 -8.53 11.70
C ALA A 49 -3.60 -8.85 12.97
N LYS A 50 -4.66 -8.10 13.27
CA LYS A 50 -5.58 -8.41 14.38
C LYS A 50 -6.29 -9.74 14.19
N ARG A 51 -6.78 -10.01 12.97
CA ARG A 51 -7.41 -11.30 12.63
C ARG A 51 -6.43 -12.46 12.81
N ALA A 52 -5.19 -12.30 12.35
CA ALA A 52 -4.14 -13.31 12.52
C ALA A 52 -3.83 -13.55 14.00
N ALA A 53 -3.66 -12.50 14.81
CA ALA A 53 -3.44 -12.61 16.24
C ALA A 53 -4.58 -13.33 16.98
N GLN A 54 -5.84 -13.10 16.58
CA GLN A 54 -7.00 -13.79 17.12
C GLN A 54 -7.06 -15.26 16.74
N GLN A 55 -6.66 -15.61 15.52
CA GLN A 55 -6.65 -16.99 15.02
C GLN A 55 -5.44 -17.79 15.52
N HIS A 56 -4.38 -17.11 15.95
CA HIS A 56 -3.12 -17.66 16.42
C HIS A 56 -2.77 -17.12 17.81
N PRO A 57 -3.39 -17.62 18.89
CA PRO A 57 -3.12 -17.13 20.26
C PRO A 57 -1.63 -17.26 20.67
N GLU A 58 -0.90 -18.19 20.07
CA GLU A 58 0.53 -18.43 20.28
C GLU A 58 1.44 -17.41 19.57
N SER A 59 0.90 -16.64 18.61
CA SER A 59 1.65 -15.67 17.83
C SER A 59 2.21 -14.53 18.72
N ILE A 60 3.45 -14.15 18.45
CA ILE A 60 4.10 -13.00 19.12
C ILE A 60 3.42 -11.66 18.79
N LEU A 61 2.54 -11.60 17.79
CA LEU A 61 1.65 -10.46 17.57
C LEU A 61 0.87 -10.10 18.84
N ASN A 62 0.39 -11.09 19.59
CA ASN A 62 -0.33 -10.89 20.85
C ASN A 62 0.58 -10.30 21.94
N THR A 63 1.81 -10.80 22.05
CA THR A 63 2.79 -10.32 23.02
C THR A 63 3.21 -8.88 22.70
N MET A 64 3.47 -8.57 21.41
CA MET A 64 3.83 -7.23 20.97
C MET A 64 2.73 -6.20 21.20
N CYS A 65 1.46 -6.65 21.20
CA CYS A 65 0.30 -5.83 21.56
C CYS A 65 0.04 -5.80 23.07
N GLN A 66 0.90 -6.41 23.92
CA GLN A 66 0.72 -6.50 25.37
C GLN A 66 -0.64 -7.14 25.76
N GLY A 67 -1.13 -8.07 24.95
CA GLY A 67 -2.43 -8.73 25.16
C GLY A 67 -3.65 -7.88 24.75
N ASP A 68 -3.46 -6.64 24.34
CA ASP A 68 -4.54 -5.76 23.86
C ASP A 68 -4.36 -5.40 22.39
N LEU A 69 -5.18 -5.98 21.53
CA LEU A 69 -5.13 -5.75 20.08
C LEU A 69 -5.47 -4.30 19.67
N SER A 70 -5.95 -3.45 20.60
CA SER A 70 -6.09 -2.02 20.31
C SER A 70 -4.75 -1.35 20.04
N HIS A 71 -3.65 -1.89 20.58
CA HIS A 71 -2.27 -1.43 20.35
C HIS A 71 -1.68 -1.85 19.00
N MET A 72 -2.39 -2.71 18.23
CA MET A 72 -1.93 -3.14 16.91
C MET A 72 -1.75 -1.93 16.00
N ASN A 73 -0.59 -1.87 15.34
CA ASN A 73 -0.24 -0.82 14.38
C ASN A 73 0.50 -1.41 13.17
N GLY A 74 0.77 -0.60 12.16
CA GLY A 74 1.39 -1.07 10.92
C GLY A 74 2.86 -1.52 11.04
N LYS A 75 3.51 -1.31 12.21
CA LYS A 75 4.90 -1.74 12.45
C LYS A 75 4.94 -3.18 13.01
N ILE A 76 4.06 -3.49 13.94
CA ILE A 76 4.04 -4.78 14.67
C ILE A 76 4.08 -6.01 13.75
N PRO A 77 3.26 -6.14 12.68
CA PRO A 77 3.31 -7.32 11.84
C PRO A 77 4.65 -7.49 11.10
N PHE A 78 5.33 -6.40 10.71
CA PHE A 78 6.65 -6.49 10.10
C PHE A 78 7.73 -6.90 11.09
N ASP A 79 7.68 -6.40 12.32
CA ASP A 79 8.63 -6.77 13.37
C ASP A 79 8.42 -8.24 13.77
N ALA A 80 7.18 -8.66 14.00
CA ALA A 80 6.84 -10.04 14.34
C ALA A 80 7.27 -11.03 13.23
N ALA A 81 7.05 -10.66 11.95
CA ALA A 81 7.51 -11.46 10.82
C ALA A 81 9.04 -11.57 10.79
N GLN A 82 9.75 -10.49 11.10
CA GLN A 82 11.22 -10.50 11.18
C GLN A 82 11.72 -11.40 12.31
N ASP A 83 10.98 -11.51 13.41
CA ASP A 83 11.27 -12.38 14.54
C ASP A 83 10.82 -13.82 14.30
N GLY A 84 10.38 -14.17 13.08
CA GLY A 84 10.05 -15.53 12.64
C GLY A 84 8.62 -15.98 12.99
N ASP A 85 7.71 -15.06 13.29
CA ASP A 85 6.30 -15.40 13.53
C ASP A 85 5.59 -15.71 12.20
N THR A 86 5.18 -16.96 12.03
CA THR A 86 4.59 -17.45 10.78
C THR A 86 3.24 -16.80 10.47
N ALA A 87 2.44 -16.45 11.48
CA ALA A 87 1.17 -15.78 11.28
C ALA A 87 1.41 -14.33 10.78
N ALA A 88 2.38 -13.63 11.36
CA ALA A 88 2.79 -12.31 10.92
C ALA A 88 3.44 -12.33 9.53
N GLU A 89 4.30 -13.31 9.24
CA GLU A 89 4.87 -13.50 7.90
C GLU A 89 3.80 -13.64 6.84
N LYS A 90 2.75 -14.43 7.11
CA LYS A 90 1.63 -14.58 6.20
C LYS A 90 0.92 -13.24 5.97
N VAL A 91 0.65 -12.47 7.01
CA VAL A 91 0.00 -11.16 6.91
C VAL A 91 0.83 -10.19 6.06
N VAL A 92 2.14 -10.13 6.31
CA VAL A 92 3.05 -9.25 5.55
C VAL A 92 3.14 -9.69 4.09
N ASN A 93 3.27 -10.99 3.82
CA ASN A 93 3.35 -11.52 2.47
C ASN A 93 2.05 -11.27 1.67
N ASP A 94 0.89 -11.47 2.28
CA ASP A 94 -0.40 -11.16 1.66
C ASP A 94 -0.51 -9.67 1.35
N TYR A 95 -0.09 -8.80 2.28
CA TYR A 95 -0.07 -7.35 2.09
C TYR A 95 0.84 -6.93 0.94
N ILE A 96 2.08 -7.47 0.88
CA ILE A 96 3.03 -7.21 -0.22
C ILE A 96 2.46 -7.71 -1.55
N CYS A 97 1.82 -8.86 -1.56
CA CYS A 97 1.17 -9.41 -2.75
C CYS A 97 0.08 -8.47 -3.28
N TYR A 98 -0.85 -8.03 -2.43
CA TYR A 98 -1.94 -7.13 -2.83
C TYR A 98 -1.42 -5.77 -3.29
N LEU A 99 -0.44 -5.21 -2.59
CA LEU A 99 0.18 -3.94 -2.97
C LEU A 99 0.98 -4.09 -4.27
N GLY A 100 1.69 -5.19 -4.44
CA GLY A 100 2.43 -5.53 -5.66
C GLY A 100 1.52 -5.67 -6.87
N GLU A 101 0.40 -6.39 -6.75
CA GLU A 101 -0.62 -6.49 -7.82
C GLU A 101 -1.20 -5.12 -8.16
N THR A 102 -1.49 -4.31 -7.13
CA THR A 102 -1.99 -2.95 -7.33
C THR A 102 -1.01 -2.10 -8.14
N ILE A 103 0.28 -2.10 -7.74
CA ILE A 103 1.32 -1.35 -8.44
C ILE A 103 1.50 -1.89 -9.85
N THR A 104 1.52 -3.21 -10.04
CA THR A 104 1.61 -3.86 -11.36
C THR A 104 0.50 -3.38 -12.30
N ASN A 105 -0.75 -3.35 -11.83
CA ASN A 105 -1.88 -2.86 -12.61
C ASN A 105 -1.68 -1.39 -13.02
N PHE A 106 -1.23 -0.53 -12.09
CA PHE A 106 -1.00 0.87 -12.39
C PHE A 106 0.20 1.09 -13.31
N VAL A 107 1.26 0.30 -13.17
CA VAL A 107 2.40 0.31 -14.10
C VAL A 107 1.95 -0.08 -15.51
N ASN A 108 1.13 -1.11 -15.64
CA ASN A 108 0.61 -1.57 -16.93
C ASN A 108 -0.33 -0.54 -17.59
N ILE A 109 -1.05 0.28 -16.79
CA ILE A 109 -1.97 1.31 -17.29
C ILE A 109 -1.24 2.62 -17.63
N PHE A 110 -0.40 3.11 -16.70
CA PHE A 110 0.17 4.46 -16.77
C PHE A 110 1.63 4.50 -17.19
N ARG A 111 2.36 3.39 -17.02
CA ARG A 111 3.80 3.27 -17.26
C ARG A 111 4.60 4.45 -16.66
N PRO A 112 4.48 4.70 -15.35
CA PRO A 112 5.11 5.84 -14.70
C PRO A 112 6.63 5.67 -14.63
N ASP A 113 7.38 6.78 -14.52
CA ASP A 113 8.82 6.74 -14.29
C ASP A 113 9.18 6.27 -12.88
N ILE A 114 8.31 6.57 -11.90
CA ILE A 114 8.50 6.20 -10.51
C ILE A 114 7.14 6.00 -9.82
N VAL A 115 7.08 5.06 -8.90
CA VAL A 115 5.96 4.87 -7.96
C VAL A 115 6.40 5.33 -6.57
N LEU A 116 5.74 6.36 -6.05
CA LEU A 116 5.99 6.88 -4.71
C LEU A 116 4.92 6.41 -3.75
N LEU A 117 5.35 5.70 -2.71
CA LEU A 117 4.50 5.31 -1.58
C LEU A 117 4.56 6.39 -0.50
N SER A 118 3.44 6.63 0.18
CA SER A 118 3.35 7.58 1.29
C SER A 118 2.52 7.01 2.42
N GLY A 119 2.65 7.64 3.61
CA GLY A 119 1.97 7.20 4.82
C GLY A 119 2.86 6.43 5.78
N GLY A 120 2.30 6.06 6.94
CA GLY A 120 3.06 5.44 8.04
C GLY A 120 3.73 4.11 7.70
N ILE A 121 3.21 3.39 6.70
CA ILE A 121 3.80 2.13 6.23
C ILE A 121 5.21 2.33 5.64
N CYS A 122 5.51 3.52 5.11
CA CYS A 122 6.82 3.85 4.55
C CYS A 122 7.95 3.85 5.59
N ASN A 123 7.63 3.87 6.88
CA ASN A 123 8.62 3.70 7.95
C ASN A 123 9.28 2.31 7.92
N GLN A 124 8.72 1.34 7.19
CA GLN A 124 9.32 0.03 6.97
C GLN A 124 10.51 0.10 5.98
N GLY A 125 10.63 1.19 5.22
CA GLY A 125 11.75 1.42 4.31
C GLY A 125 11.95 0.26 3.32
N LYS A 126 13.14 -0.31 3.31
CA LYS A 126 13.52 -1.38 2.40
C LYS A 126 12.72 -2.68 2.60
N LYS A 127 12.26 -2.97 3.82
CA LYS A 127 11.39 -4.13 4.10
C LYS A 127 10.07 -4.08 3.31
N LEU A 128 9.65 -2.87 2.91
CA LEU A 128 8.48 -2.66 2.06
C LEU A 128 8.87 -2.58 0.58
N THR A 129 9.89 -1.76 0.23
CA THR A 129 10.15 -1.43 -1.17
C THR A 129 10.86 -2.54 -1.93
N GLU A 130 11.82 -3.25 -1.34
CA GLU A 130 12.58 -4.32 -2.01
C GLU A 130 11.67 -5.51 -2.45
N PRO A 131 10.77 -6.05 -1.59
CA PRO A 131 9.85 -7.07 -2.03
C PRO A 131 8.89 -6.61 -3.13
N LEU A 132 8.45 -5.34 -3.09
CA LEU A 132 7.58 -4.78 -4.11
C LEU A 132 8.30 -4.63 -5.45
N GLU A 133 9.55 -4.16 -5.46
CA GLU A 133 10.37 -4.07 -6.69
C GLU A 133 10.57 -5.46 -7.31
N THR A 134 10.85 -6.47 -6.50
CA THR A 134 10.94 -7.86 -6.96
C THR A 134 9.62 -8.34 -7.55
N TYR A 135 8.50 -8.07 -6.87
CA TYR A 135 7.18 -8.48 -7.31
C TYR A 135 6.81 -7.89 -8.68
N ILE A 136 6.93 -6.56 -8.84
CA ILE A 136 6.55 -5.89 -10.08
C ILE A 136 7.46 -6.25 -11.25
N GLN A 137 8.73 -6.54 -10.99
CA GLN A 137 9.67 -6.97 -12.03
C GLN A 137 9.23 -8.28 -12.70
N ASP A 138 8.64 -9.18 -11.92
CA ASP A 138 8.15 -10.47 -12.41
C ASP A 138 6.78 -10.36 -13.11
N LYS A 139 5.92 -9.44 -12.64
CA LYS A 139 4.50 -9.41 -12.98
C LYS A 139 4.11 -8.35 -14.02
N CYS A 140 4.89 -7.28 -14.16
CA CYS A 140 4.59 -6.26 -15.17
C CYS A 140 4.69 -6.80 -16.58
N PHE A 141 3.84 -6.30 -17.47
CA PHE A 141 3.84 -6.67 -18.88
C PHE A 141 5.20 -6.40 -19.54
N GLY A 142 5.76 -7.42 -20.18
CA GLY A 142 7.10 -7.39 -20.75
C GLY A 142 8.19 -7.93 -19.83
N GLY A 143 7.91 -8.20 -18.57
CA GLY A 143 8.81 -8.81 -17.61
C GLY A 143 10.16 -8.07 -17.50
N SER A 144 11.25 -8.80 -17.23
CA SER A 144 12.61 -8.24 -17.08
C SER A 144 13.16 -7.49 -18.29
N LYS A 145 12.52 -7.59 -19.45
CA LYS A 145 12.90 -6.86 -20.68
C LYS A 145 12.20 -5.50 -20.81
N ALA A 146 11.19 -5.23 -19.98
CA ALA A 146 10.47 -3.97 -20.00
C ALA A 146 11.11 -2.96 -19.03
N PHE A 147 10.81 -1.68 -19.24
CA PHE A 147 11.07 -0.67 -18.24
C PHE A 147 10.16 -0.91 -17.03
N ILE A 148 10.76 -1.09 -15.86
CA ILE A 148 10.07 -1.23 -14.60
C ILE A 148 10.38 0.01 -13.76
N PRO A 149 9.37 0.75 -13.28
CA PRO A 149 9.60 1.94 -12.48
C PRO A 149 10.19 1.57 -11.12
N LYS A 150 10.98 2.47 -10.56
CA LYS A 150 11.43 2.37 -9.18
C LYS A 150 10.24 2.53 -8.23
N VAL A 151 10.20 1.73 -7.17
CA VAL A 151 9.27 1.93 -6.04
C VAL A 151 10.04 2.57 -4.88
N ALA A 152 9.59 3.72 -4.42
CA ALA A 152 10.26 4.43 -3.33
C ALA A 152 9.26 5.02 -2.33
N CYS A 153 9.71 5.22 -1.10
CA CYS A 153 8.94 5.97 -0.11
C CYS A 153 9.13 7.47 -0.33
N ALA A 154 8.04 8.24 -0.24
CA ALA A 154 8.08 9.69 -0.37
C ALA A 154 8.88 10.31 0.78
N VAL A 155 9.82 11.19 0.45
CA VAL A 155 10.73 11.83 1.42
C VAL A 155 9.97 12.74 2.40
N LEU A 156 8.88 13.37 1.95
CA LEU A 156 8.06 14.27 2.78
C LEU A 156 7.13 13.52 3.76
N GLY A 157 7.05 12.19 3.68
CA GLY A 157 6.20 11.37 4.54
C GLY A 157 4.76 11.90 4.58
N ASN A 158 4.16 11.98 5.78
CA ASN A 158 2.79 12.47 5.96
C ASN A 158 2.57 13.94 5.57
N LYS A 159 3.64 14.73 5.43
CA LYS A 159 3.55 16.14 5.01
C LYS A 159 3.34 16.29 3.51
N ALA A 160 3.58 15.25 2.71
CA ALA A 160 3.49 15.28 1.25
C ALA A 160 2.11 15.76 0.77
N GLY A 161 1.04 15.26 1.39
CA GLY A 161 -0.33 15.65 1.03
C GLY A 161 -0.63 17.12 1.27
N ILE A 162 -0.23 17.65 2.43
CA ILE A 162 -0.45 19.06 2.80
C ILE A 162 0.36 19.98 1.88
N ILE A 163 1.63 19.65 1.64
CA ILE A 163 2.51 20.44 0.76
C ILE A 163 2.00 20.38 -0.68
N GLY A 164 1.58 19.21 -1.16
CA GLY A 164 0.99 19.05 -2.48
C GLY A 164 -0.27 19.88 -2.67
N ALA A 165 -1.20 19.81 -1.71
CA ALA A 165 -2.43 20.59 -1.73
C ALA A 165 -2.16 22.11 -1.74
N ALA A 166 -1.21 22.57 -0.92
CA ALA A 166 -0.81 23.98 -0.92
C ALA A 166 -0.24 24.45 -2.27
N ASN A 167 0.52 23.60 -2.95
CA ASN A 167 1.07 23.91 -4.27
C ASN A 167 0.02 23.92 -5.39
N LEU A 168 -1.08 23.15 -5.26
CA LEU A 168 -2.18 23.20 -6.22
C LEU A 168 -2.93 24.54 -6.20
N THR A 169 -2.99 25.20 -5.03
CA THR A 169 -3.65 26.51 -4.90
C THR A 169 -2.80 27.67 -5.40
N GLY A 170 -1.46 27.56 -5.38
CA GLY A 170 -0.52 28.57 -5.88
C GLY A 170 -0.37 28.62 -7.41
N GLY A 171 -0.93 27.65 -8.14
CA GLY A 171 -0.83 27.57 -9.61
C GLY A 171 -1.97 28.22 -10.41
N LYS A 172 -2.88 28.94 -9.76
CA LYS A 172 -4.03 29.62 -10.44
C LYS A 172 -3.74 31.04 -10.90
N GLU A 173 -2.48 31.41 -11.00
CA GLU A 173 -2.10 32.64 -11.72
C GLU A 173 -1.23 32.28 -12.91
N ARG A 174 -1.85 31.90 -14.04
CA ARG A 174 -1.42 32.26 -15.41
C ARG A 174 -2.42 31.77 -16.46
#